data_28a6ff2070e78b443690d00a68f7483f
#
_entry.id   28a6ff2070e78b443690d00a68f7483f
#
_cell.length_a   1.000
_cell.length_b   1.000
_cell.length_c   1.000
_cell.angle_alpha   90.00
_cell.angle_beta   90.00
_cell.angle_gamma   90.00
#
_symmetry.space_group_name_H-M   'P 1'
#
loop_
_entity.id
_entity.type
_entity.pdbx_description
1 polymer ?
#
loop_
_entity_poly.entity_id
_entity_poly.type
_entity_poly.pdbx_seq_one_letter_code
_entity_poly.pdbx_strand_id
1 'polypeptide(L)' 'MDFYNWLLSEKGLSKATASKYNLVIQNRISEWLPSYERPINSIEYEALKLTIFDLDIYKERNKIGNNMYSSALNHYGHY' A
#
# COMPACT_ATOMS: atom_id res chain seq x y z
N MET A 1 -10.81 -5.75 -11.83
CA MET A 1 -9.75 -6.57 -11.18
C MET A 1 -9.31 -5.89 -9.91
N ASP A 2 -9.24 -6.59 -8.80
CA ASP A 2 -8.76 -5.99 -7.55
C ASP A 2 -7.23 -5.87 -7.55
N PHE A 3 -6.69 -5.17 -6.56
CA PHE A 3 -5.26 -4.90 -6.49
C PHE A 3 -4.44 -6.19 -6.40
N TYR A 4 -4.88 -7.15 -5.58
CA TYR A 4 -4.17 -8.43 -5.42
C TYR A 4 -4.05 -9.16 -6.76
N ASN A 5 -5.16 -9.34 -7.47
CA ASN A 5 -5.15 -10.03 -8.76
C ASN A 5 -4.39 -9.24 -9.83
N TRP A 6 -4.45 -7.92 -9.79
CA TRP A 6 -3.68 -7.06 -10.68
C TRP A 6 -2.17 -7.26 -10.47
N LEU A 7 -1.74 -7.37 -9.21
CA LEU A 7 -0.33 -7.63 -8.90
C LEU A 7 0.13 -8.98 -9.47
N LEU A 8 -0.72 -10.01 -9.39
CA LEU A 8 -0.39 -11.32 -9.94
C LEU A 8 -0.32 -11.31 -11.47
N SER A 9 -1.31 -10.73 -12.14
CA SER A 9 -1.43 -10.81 -13.60
C SER A 9 -0.62 -9.75 -14.34
N GLU A 10 -0.65 -8.50 -13.88
CA GLU A 10 0.00 -7.40 -14.60
C GLU A 10 1.46 -7.19 -14.17
N LYS A 11 1.79 -7.50 -12.93
CA LYS A 11 3.15 -7.32 -12.42
C LYS A 11 3.91 -8.64 -12.25
N GLY A 12 3.23 -9.77 -12.41
CA GLY A 12 3.87 -11.08 -12.32
C GLY A 12 4.45 -11.40 -10.95
N LEU A 13 3.93 -10.81 -9.89
CA LEU A 13 4.44 -11.04 -8.54
C LEU A 13 3.97 -12.39 -8.01
N SER A 14 4.75 -12.97 -7.08
CA SER A 14 4.33 -14.19 -6.40
C SER A 14 3.11 -13.93 -5.52
N LYS A 15 2.36 -14.99 -5.20
CA LYS A 15 1.20 -14.89 -4.31
C LYS A 15 1.59 -14.32 -2.95
N ALA A 16 2.74 -14.74 -2.40
CA ALA A 16 3.22 -14.26 -1.10
C ALA A 16 3.48 -12.75 -1.14
N THR A 17 4.16 -12.26 -2.18
CA THR A 17 4.45 -10.83 -2.31
C THR A 17 3.19 -10.02 -2.56
N ALA A 18 2.31 -10.50 -3.45
CA ALA A 18 1.05 -9.84 -3.74
C ALA A 18 0.16 -9.75 -2.49
N SER A 19 0.12 -10.80 -1.67
CA SER A 19 -0.62 -10.80 -0.41
C SER A 19 -0.09 -9.75 0.57
N LYS A 20 1.24 -9.65 0.70
CA LYS A 20 1.87 -8.66 1.58
C LYS A 20 1.53 -7.23 1.13
N TYR A 21 1.63 -6.95 -0.16
CA TYR A 21 1.34 -5.63 -0.70
C TYR A 21 -0.14 -5.28 -0.54
N ASN A 22 -1.01 -6.25 -0.81
CA ASN A 22 -2.45 -6.03 -0.66
C ASN A 22 -2.81 -5.75 0.81
N LEU A 23 -2.17 -6.42 1.76
CA LEU A 23 -2.40 -6.22 3.18
C LEU A 23 -2.04 -4.78 3.61
N VAL A 24 -0.97 -4.21 3.07
CA VAL A 24 -0.60 -2.82 3.33
C VAL A 24 -1.75 -1.89 2.96
N ILE A 25 -2.29 -2.05 1.76
CA ILE A 25 -3.37 -1.20 1.25
C ILE A 25 -4.67 -1.43 2.04
N GLN A 26 -5.00 -2.68 2.36
CA GLN A 26 -6.26 -3.01 3.01
C GLN A 26 -6.27 -2.67 4.50
N ASN A 27 -5.15 -2.77 5.18
CA ASN A 27 -5.12 -2.67 6.64
C ASN A 27 -4.22 -1.55 7.18
N ARG A 28 -3.01 -1.41 6.67
CA ARG A 28 -2.00 -0.53 7.31
C ARG A 28 -2.33 0.93 7.16
N ILE A 29 -2.82 1.34 6.00
CA ILE A 29 -3.17 2.75 5.76
C ILE A 29 -4.26 3.20 6.74
N SER A 30 -5.27 2.36 6.97
CA SER A 30 -6.34 2.67 7.92
C SER A 30 -5.85 2.73 9.35
N GLU A 31 -4.89 1.89 9.71
CA GLU A 31 -4.28 1.93 11.04
C GLU A 31 -3.50 3.23 11.26
N TRP A 32 -2.80 3.70 10.23
CA TRP A 32 -2.00 4.92 10.31
C TRP A 32 -2.82 6.19 10.18
N LEU A 33 -3.96 6.11 9.49
CA LEU A 33 -4.86 7.24 9.25
C LEU A 33 -6.30 6.82 9.60
N PRO A 34 -6.63 6.75 10.91
CA PRO A 34 -7.93 6.23 11.34
C PRO A 34 -9.15 7.00 10.83
N SER A 35 -8.94 8.24 10.36
CA SER A 35 -10.02 9.06 9.80
C SER A 35 -10.52 8.56 8.45
N TYR A 36 -9.79 7.65 7.81
CA TYR A 36 -10.13 7.15 6.48
C TYR A 36 -10.58 5.70 6.57
N GLU A 37 -11.66 5.39 5.86
CA GLU A 37 -12.17 4.03 5.75
C GLU A 37 -11.37 3.23 4.73
N ARG A 38 -11.35 1.92 4.92
CA ARG A 38 -10.70 0.98 4.00
C ARG A 38 -11.70 0.37 3.03
N PRO A 39 -11.21 -0.05 1.87
CA PRO A 39 -9.95 0.36 1.25
C PRO A 39 -10.06 1.76 0.69
N ILE A 40 -8.96 2.50 0.66
CA ILE A 40 -8.97 3.78 -0.06
C ILE A 40 -8.85 3.49 -1.55
N ASN A 41 -9.51 4.29 -2.36
CA ASN A 41 -9.42 4.16 -3.82
C ASN A 41 -8.18 4.92 -4.34
N SER A 42 -7.90 4.79 -5.64
CA SER A 42 -6.72 5.41 -6.24
C SER A 42 -6.74 6.93 -6.18
N ILE A 43 -7.93 7.54 -6.25
CA ILE A 43 -8.07 8.99 -6.15
C ILE A 43 -7.72 9.45 -4.73
N GLU A 44 -8.25 8.75 -3.72
CA GLU A 44 -7.94 9.04 -2.32
C GLU A 44 -6.46 8.84 -2.05
N TYR A 45 -5.86 7.78 -2.60
CA TYR A 45 -4.43 7.53 -2.45
C TYR A 45 -3.58 8.67 -3.03
N GLU A 46 -3.91 9.17 -4.22
CA GLU A 46 -3.18 10.29 -4.82
C GLU A 46 -3.22 11.53 -3.92
N ALA A 47 -4.35 11.80 -3.28
CA ALA A 47 -4.49 12.93 -2.37
C ALA A 47 -3.71 12.73 -1.08
N LEU A 48 -3.54 11.48 -0.63
CA LEU A 48 -2.96 11.16 0.68
C LEU A 48 -1.51 10.74 0.63
N LYS A 49 -0.95 10.45 -0.55
CA LYS A 49 0.36 9.80 -0.62
C LYS A 49 1.48 10.60 0.03
N LEU A 50 1.50 11.92 -0.11
CA LEU A 50 2.52 12.75 0.54
C LEU A 50 2.36 12.72 2.07
N THR A 51 1.13 12.72 2.54
CA THR A 51 0.84 12.61 3.97
C THR A 51 1.31 11.25 4.50
N ILE A 52 1.02 10.17 3.78
CA ILE A 52 1.43 8.82 4.16
C ILE A 52 2.96 8.72 4.23
N PHE A 53 3.65 9.20 3.20
CA PHE A 53 5.12 9.15 3.15
C PHE A 53 5.78 10.00 4.23
N ASP A 54 5.08 11.00 4.75
CA ASP A 54 5.61 11.86 5.82
C ASP A 54 5.35 11.33 7.23
N LEU A 55 4.53 10.29 7.38
CA LEU A 55 4.22 9.71 8.69
C LEU A 55 5.46 9.02 9.27
N ASP A 56 5.76 9.29 10.54
CA ASP A 56 6.88 8.65 11.22
C ASP A 56 6.68 7.15 11.32
N ILE A 57 5.46 6.70 11.59
CA ILE A 57 5.14 5.26 11.64
C ILE A 57 5.42 4.58 10.30
N TYR A 58 5.09 5.22 9.17
CA TYR A 58 5.39 4.70 7.85
C TYR A 58 6.91 4.56 7.65
N LYS A 59 7.67 5.61 7.96
CA LYS A 59 9.13 5.62 7.79
C LYS A 59 9.80 4.52 8.59
N GLU A 60 9.37 4.35 9.85
CA GLU A 60 9.90 3.32 10.73
C GLU A 60 9.59 1.92 10.22
N ARG A 61 8.33 1.66 9.87
CA ARG A 61 7.90 0.34 9.38
C ARG A 61 8.55 0.01 8.04
N ASN A 62 8.69 1.00 7.17
CA ASN A 62 9.31 0.80 5.87
C ASN A 62 10.79 0.39 6.00
N LYS A 63 11.50 1.01 6.93
CA LYS A 63 12.89 0.68 7.21
C LYS A 63 13.04 -0.75 7.73
N ILE A 64 12.19 -1.14 8.69
CA ILE A 64 12.20 -2.49 9.25
C ILE A 64 11.85 -3.54 8.18
N GLY A 65 10.90 -3.22 7.31
CA GLY A 65 10.42 -4.13 6.27
C GLY A 65 11.20 -4.12 4.96
N ASN A 66 12.41 -3.57 4.92
CA ASN A 66 13.25 -3.50 3.71
C ASN A 66 12.52 -2.87 2.52
N ASN A 67 11.87 -1.72 2.76
CA ASN A 67 11.13 -0.97 1.74
C ASN A 67 9.90 -1.69 1.19
N MET A 68 9.39 -2.70 1.89
CA MET A 68 8.19 -3.41 1.45
C MET A 68 6.98 -2.47 1.37
N TYR A 69 6.84 -1.57 2.35
CA TYR A 69 5.70 -0.63 2.37
C TYR A 69 5.77 0.39 1.22
N SER A 70 6.95 0.93 0.94
CA SER A 70 7.11 1.86 -0.19
C SER A 70 6.86 1.16 -1.51
N SER A 71 7.31 -0.08 -1.65
CA SER A 71 7.05 -0.88 -2.86
C SER A 71 5.56 -1.13 -3.05
N ALA A 72 4.84 -1.50 -1.99
CA ALA A 72 3.40 -1.72 -2.05
C ALA A 72 2.66 -0.45 -2.47
N LEU A 73 3.00 0.68 -1.88
CA LEU A 73 2.38 1.96 -2.18
C LEU A 73 2.70 2.44 -3.60
N ASN A 74 3.93 2.24 -4.06
CA ASN A 74 4.30 2.58 -5.43
C ASN A 74 3.51 1.76 -6.44
N HIS A 75 3.33 0.45 -6.18
CA HIS A 75 2.50 -0.39 -7.04
C HIS A 75 1.04 0.08 -7.03
N TYR A 76 0.52 0.45 -5.88
CA TYR A 76 -0.84 0.95 -5.78
C TYR A 76 -1.04 2.25 -6.55
N GLY A 77 -0.01 3.10 -6.59
CA GLY A 77 -0.04 4.32 -7.39
C GLY A 77 -0.14 4.08 -8.89
N HIS A 78 0.27 2.90 -9.36
CA HIS A 78 0.17 2.50 -10.77
C HIS A 78 -1.08 1.65 -11.05
N TYR A 79 -1.78 1.25 -10.02
CA TYR A 79 -3.01 0.46 -10.15
C TYR A 79 -4.16 1.36 -10.59
#